data_7a9d6bc472fcd10f6f3ebc3decea7e76
#
_entry.id   7a9d6bc472fcd10f6f3ebc3decea7e76
#
_cell.length_a   1.000
_cell.length_b   1.000
_cell.length_c   1.000
_cell.angle_alpha   90.00
_cell.angle_beta   90.00
_cell.angle_gamma   90.00
#
_symmetry.space_group_name_H-M   'P 1'
#
loop_
_entity.id
_entity.type
_entity.pdbx_description
1 polymer ?
#
loop_
_entity_poly.entity_id
_entity_poly.type
_entity_poly.pdbx_seq_one_letter_code
_entity_poly.pdbx_strand_id
1 'polypeptide(L)'
;MNERNASEVVEKLVEEWKLQPHPEGGWYRELHRSSALVVRPDQQERCAISTILYLLDAGSLSRWHRVSHADEVWTHLQGAPLSLWCLEPKADQATREVLSMHNPVQVIPADHWQAAKAEGPYSLVSCCVGPGFSFEDFTMLRDLPESERPTAALSDLL
;
A
#
# COMPACT_ATOMS: atom_id res chain seq x y z
N MET A 1 -24.42 0.93 -5.72
CA MET A 1 -24.05 -0.29 -6.48
C MET A 1 -24.39 -1.47 -5.58
N ASN A 2 -25.11 -2.47 -6.08
CA ASN A 2 -25.47 -3.67 -5.29
C ASN A 2 -24.21 -4.52 -5.11
N GLU A 3 -24.07 -5.26 -3.98
CA GLU A 3 -22.89 -6.08 -3.64
C GLU A 3 -22.50 -7.07 -4.76
N ARG A 4 -23.48 -7.69 -5.45
CA ARG A 4 -23.21 -8.55 -6.61
C ARG A 4 -22.51 -7.81 -7.74
N ASN A 5 -22.96 -6.61 -8.09
CA ASN A 5 -22.32 -5.80 -9.13
C ASN A 5 -20.90 -5.36 -8.74
N ALA A 6 -20.65 -5.18 -7.46
CA ALA A 6 -19.33 -4.82 -6.95
C ALA A 6 -18.33 -5.99 -7.09
N SER A 7 -18.75 -7.21 -6.72
CA SER A 7 -17.93 -8.42 -6.88
C SER A 7 -17.58 -8.68 -8.35
N GLU A 8 -18.56 -8.59 -9.25
CA GLU A 8 -18.35 -8.75 -10.69
C GLU A 8 -17.36 -7.72 -11.27
N VAL A 9 -17.39 -6.46 -10.78
CA VAL A 9 -16.43 -5.42 -11.20
C VAL A 9 -15.04 -5.75 -10.70
N VAL A 10 -14.89 -6.19 -9.45
CA VAL A 10 -13.60 -6.59 -8.87
C VAL A 10 -13.02 -7.77 -9.63
N GLU A 11 -13.80 -8.84 -9.85
CA GLU A 11 -13.38 -10.02 -10.60
C GLU A 11 -12.91 -9.65 -12.02
N LYS A 12 -13.65 -8.77 -12.69
CA LYS A 12 -13.29 -8.27 -14.03
C LYS A 12 -11.97 -7.49 -14.00
N LEU A 13 -11.75 -6.62 -13.01
CA LEU A 13 -10.50 -5.87 -12.88
C LEU A 13 -9.32 -6.81 -12.57
N VAL A 14 -9.52 -7.80 -11.72
CA VAL A 14 -8.50 -8.82 -11.40
C VAL A 14 -8.10 -9.58 -12.67
N GLU A 15 -9.07 -10.00 -13.48
CA GLU A 15 -8.82 -10.71 -14.73
C GLU A 15 -8.16 -9.81 -15.79
N GLU A 16 -8.75 -8.62 -16.04
CA GLU A 16 -8.28 -7.68 -17.06
C GLU A 16 -6.83 -7.24 -16.82
N TRP A 17 -6.52 -6.90 -15.57
CA TRP A 17 -5.18 -6.44 -15.17
C TRP A 17 -4.27 -7.57 -14.73
N LYS A 18 -4.73 -8.83 -14.72
CA LYS A 18 -3.98 -10.02 -14.27
C LYS A 18 -3.38 -9.80 -12.87
N LEU A 19 -4.23 -9.32 -11.96
CA LEU A 19 -3.82 -9.07 -10.58
C LEU A 19 -3.68 -10.40 -9.83
N GLN A 20 -2.78 -10.42 -8.85
CA GLN A 20 -2.55 -11.55 -7.94
C GLN A 20 -2.64 -11.09 -6.49
N PRO A 21 -2.93 -12.00 -5.53
CA PRO A 21 -3.01 -11.64 -4.12
C PRO A 21 -1.71 -11.02 -3.59
N HIS A 22 -1.82 -9.96 -2.79
CA HIS A 22 -0.69 -9.34 -2.12
C HIS A 22 -0.55 -9.83 -0.67
N PRO A 23 0.67 -10.01 -0.12
CA PRO A 23 0.89 -10.46 1.27
C PRO A 23 0.22 -9.59 2.34
N GLU A 24 0.11 -8.28 2.12
CA GLU A 24 -0.56 -7.34 3.04
C GLU A 24 -2.09 -7.39 2.94
N GLY A 25 -2.64 -8.03 1.92
CA GLY A 25 -4.05 -8.06 1.55
C GLY A 25 -4.30 -7.37 0.21
N GLY A 26 -5.51 -7.56 -0.34
CA GLY A 26 -5.85 -7.05 -1.67
C GLY A 26 -5.13 -7.76 -2.82
N TRP A 27 -5.12 -7.11 -3.99
CA TRP A 27 -4.65 -7.66 -5.25
C TRP A 27 -3.67 -6.69 -5.91
N TYR A 28 -2.61 -7.19 -6.53
CA TYR A 28 -1.61 -6.35 -7.16
C TYR A 28 -1.02 -6.93 -8.43
N ARG A 29 -0.38 -6.07 -9.20
CA ARG A 29 0.50 -6.42 -10.31
C ARG A 29 1.60 -5.39 -10.44
N GLU A 30 2.86 -5.84 -10.55
CA GLU A 30 3.96 -4.95 -10.92
C GLU A 30 3.81 -4.53 -12.39
N LEU A 31 3.77 -3.22 -12.61
CA LEU A 31 3.66 -2.61 -13.95
C LEU A 31 5.02 -2.28 -14.52
N HIS A 32 5.93 -1.83 -13.66
CA HIS A 32 7.25 -1.38 -14.08
C HIS A 32 8.28 -1.55 -12.96
N ARG A 33 9.47 -1.89 -13.38
CA ARG A 33 10.68 -1.88 -12.56
C ARG A 33 11.80 -1.28 -13.40
N SER A 34 12.39 -0.16 -12.93
CA SER A 34 13.48 0.51 -13.66
C SER A 34 14.72 -0.38 -13.79
N SER A 35 15.34 -0.33 -14.95
CA SER A 35 16.67 -0.90 -15.16
C SER A 35 17.81 -0.03 -14.60
N ALA A 36 17.52 1.26 -14.34
CA ALA A 36 18.46 2.13 -13.64
C ALA A 36 18.60 1.69 -12.19
N LEU A 37 19.83 1.68 -11.68
CA LEU A 37 20.14 1.28 -10.32
C LEU A 37 20.59 2.48 -9.50
N VAL A 38 20.28 2.43 -8.21
CA VAL A 38 20.74 3.39 -7.20
C VAL A 38 21.38 2.64 -6.04
N VAL A 39 22.47 3.19 -5.50
CA VAL A 39 23.11 2.68 -4.29
C VAL A 39 22.66 3.55 -3.12
N ARG A 40 22.05 2.95 -2.12
CA ARG A 40 21.57 3.62 -0.92
C ARG A 40 22.73 3.90 0.06
N PRO A 41 22.49 4.78 1.09
CA PRO A 41 23.49 5.03 2.11
C PRO A 41 23.96 3.79 2.89
N ASP A 42 23.08 2.77 3.02
CA ASP A 42 23.40 1.46 3.62
C ASP A 42 24.17 0.50 2.68
N GLN A 43 24.61 1.00 1.52
CA GLN A 43 25.35 0.27 0.47
C GLN A 43 24.52 -0.82 -0.23
N GLN A 44 23.22 -0.89 -0.01
CA GLN A 44 22.34 -1.78 -0.77
C GLN A 44 21.98 -1.15 -2.13
N GLU A 45 22.02 -1.98 -3.16
CA GLU A 45 21.60 -1.60 -4.51
C GLU A 45 20.11 -1.92 -4.70
N ARG A 46 19.37 -0.97 -5.28
CA ARG A 46 17.97 -1.15 -5.67
C ARG A 46 17.74 -0.56 -7.06
N CYS A 47 16.70 -1.01 -7.76
CA CYS A 47 16.25 -0.27 -8.93
C CYS A 47 15.83 1.15 -8.52
N ALA A 48 15.95 2.11 -9.44
CA ALA A 48 15.64 3.50 -9.10
C ALA A 48 14.18 3.70 -8.71
N ILE A 49 13.26 2.99 -9.37
CA ILE A 49 11.82 3.07 -9.12
C ILE A 49 11.12 1.78 -9.50
N SER A 50 10.07 1.42 -8.77
CA SER A 50 9.11 0.38 -9.16
C SER A 50 7.69 0.88 -8.94
N THR A 51 6.73 0.36 -9.71
CA THR A 51 5.31 0.71 -9.56
C THR A 51 4.42 -0.51 -9.74
N ILE A 52 3.34 -0.55 -8.96
CA ILE A 52 2.31 -1.56 -9.02
C ILE A 52 0.94 -0.93 -9.28
N LEU A 53 0.02 -1.69 -9.89
CA LEU A 53 -1.41 -1.54 -9.63
C LEU A 53 -1.75 -2.29 -8.35
N TYR A 54 -2.63 -1.69 -7.55
CA TYR A 54 -3.09 -2.27 -6.31
C TYR A 54 -4.60 -2.06 -6.14
N LEU A 55 -5.32 -3.13 -5.87
CA LEU A 55 -6.77 -3.16 -5.74
C LEU A 55 -7.16 -3.65 -4.36
N LEU A 56 -7.93 -2.84 -3.64
CA LEU A 56 -8.61 -3.22 -2.41
C LEU A 56 -10.11 -3.30 -2.67
N ASP A 57 -10.72 -4.45 -2.42
CA ASP A 57 -12.16 -4.66 -2.46
C ASP A 57 -12.81 -4.43 -1.08
N ALA A 58 -14.14 -4.45 -1.04
CA ALA A 58 -14.89 -4.29 0.20
C ALA A 58 -14.53 -5.42 1.19
N GLY A 59 -13.99 -5.06 2.34
CA GLY A 59 -13.54 -5.99 3.37
C GLY A 59 -12.09 -6.41 3.29
N SER A 60 -11.39 -6.12 2.19
CA SER A 60 -9.93 -6.25 2.13
C SER A 60 -9.25 -5.08 2.82
N LEU A 61 -8.13 -5.38 3.46
CA LEU A 61 -7.25 -4.41 4.10
C LEU A 61 -5.85 -4.52 3.50
N SER A 62 -5.22 -3.39 3.22
CA SER A 62 -3.77 -3.29 3.23
C SER A 62 -3.36 -3.15 4.68
N ARG A 63 -2.90 -4.25 5.27
CA ARG A 63 -2.56 -4.32 6.69
C ARG A 63 -1.31 -3.52 6.99
N TRP A 64 -1.14 -3.12 8.27
CA TRP A 64 0.03 -2.40 8.70
C TRP A 64 1.34 -3.05 8.24
N HIS A 65 2.05 -2.32 7.41
CA HIS A 65 3.37 -2.69 6.89
C HIS A 65 4.24 -1.44 6.72
N ARG A 66 5.51 -1.64 6.49
CA ARG A 66 6.44 -0.56 6.12
C ARG A 66 7.39 -1.01 5.02
N VAL A 67 7.86 -0.06 4.24
CA VAL A 67 8.97 -0.23 3.33
C VAL A 67 10.15 0.59 3.88
N SER A 68 11.23 -0.09 4.24
CA SER A 68 12.40 0.57 4.79
C SER A 68 13.22 1.23 3.68
N HIS A 69 13.74 2.43 3.99
CA HIS A 69 14.64 3.19 3.12
C HIS A 69 14.05 3.66 1.77
N ALA A 70 12.75 3.61 1.59
CA ALA A 70 12.10 4.03 0.35
C ALA A 70 10.79 4.77 0.65
N ASP A 71 10.56 5.85 -0.08
CA ASP A 71 9.28 6.53 -0.08
C ASP A 71 8.28 5.79 -0.98
N GLU A 72 7.01 5.86 -0.63
CA GLU A 72 5.93 5.28 -1.44
C GLU A 72 4.88 6.33 -1.77
N VAL A 73 4.58 6.47 -3.05
CA VAL A 73 3.56 7.38 -3.58
C VAL A 73 2.33 6.57 -3.95
N TRP A 74 1.23 6.85 -3.26
CA TRP A 74 -0.09 6.29 -3.56
C TRP A 74 -0.87 7.25 -4.44
N THR A 75 -1.45 6.74 -5.53
CA THR A 75 -2.26 7.53 -6.46
C THR A 75 -3.61 6.84 -6.69
N HIS A 76 -4.70 7.53 -6.36
CA HIS A 76 -6.06 7.05 -6.62
C HIS A 76 -6.38 7.10 -8.12
N LEU A 77 -6.80 5.96 -8.68
CA LEU A 77 -7.10 5.82 -10.11
C LEU A 77 -8.60 5.66 -10.37
N GLN A 78 -9.27 4.81 -9.58
CA GLN A 78 -10.65 4.42 -9.84
C GLN A 78 -11.33 3.86 -8.60
N GLY A 79 -12.65 3.93 -8.56
CA GLY A 79 -13.48 3.33 -7.53
C GLY A 79 -13.82 4.28 -6.39
N ALA A 80 -14.14 3.72 -5.23
CA ALA A 80 -14.43 4.47 -4.03
C ALA A 80 -13.18 5.16 -3.46
N PRO A 81 -13.33 6.20 -2.63
CA PRO A 81 -12.22 6.74 -1.87
C PRO A 81 -11.52 5.66 -1.05
N LEU A 82 -10.23 5.86 -0.79
CA LEU A 82 -9.40 4.99 0.01
C LEU A 82 -8.89 5.73 1.23
N SER A 83 -9.13 5.18 2.42
CA SER A 83 -8.46 5.64 3.64
C SER A 83 -7.04 5.08 3.68
N LEU A 84 -6.08 5.97 3.87
CA LEU A 84 -4.66 5.65 4.03
C LEU A 84 -4.19 6.17 5.38
N TRP A 85 -3.72 5.27 6.24
CA TRP A 85 -3.11 5.60 7.52
C TRP A 85 -1.59 5.62 7.39
N CYS A 86 -0.98 6.60 8.03
CA CYS A 86 0.46 6.75 8.15
C CYS A 86 0.84 6.91 9.62
N LEU A 87 1.82 6.15 10.07
CA LEU A 87 2.34 6.22 11.43
C LEU A 87 3.86 6.36 11.39
N GLU A 88 4.34 7.52 11.79
CA GLU A 88 5.77 7.74 12.00
C GLU A 88 6.32 6.80 13.10
N PRO A 89 7.53 6.26 12.98
CA PRO A 89 8.06 5.21 13.87
C PRO A 89 8.03 5.51 15.37
N LYS A 90 7.96 6.77 15.78
CA LYS A 90 7.96 7.21 17.17
C LYS A 90 6.75 8.07 17.53
N ALA A 91 5.79 8.18 16.65
CA ALA A 91 4.59 8.99 16.91
C ALA A 91 3.61 8.25 17.83
N ASP A 92 2.92 9.02 18.64
CA ASP A 92 1.89 8.52 19.55
C ASP A 92 0.52 8.34 18.88
N GLN A 93 0.39 8.78 17.61
CA GLN A 93 -0.86 8.74 16.89
C GLN A 93 -0.61 8.58 15.39
N ALA A 94 -1.40 7.70 14.76
CA ALA A 94 -1.45 7.59 13.30
C ALA A 94 -2.27 8.74 12.70
N THR A 95 -1.83 9.24 11.57
CA THR A 95 -2.61 10.15 10.73
C THR A 95 -3.44 9.35 9.73
N ARG A 96 -4.57 9.88 9.29
CA ARG A 96 -5.43 9.31 8.26
C ARG A 96 -5.69 10.35 7.19
N GLU A 97 -5.41 9.98 5.94
CA GLU A 97 -5.76 10.74 4.76
C GLU A 97 -6.75 9.95 3.90
N VAL A 98 -7.58 10.64 3.14
CA VAL A 98 -8.52 10.01 2.22
C VAL A 98 -8.11 10.36 0.79
N LEU A 99 -7.66 9.33 0.07
CA LEU A 99 -7.39 9.44 -1.36
C LEU A 99 -8.70 9.34 -2.13
N SER A 100 -8.86 10.22 -3.11
CA SER A 100 -10.04 10.26 -3.99
C SER A 100 -9.70 11.00 -5.28
N MET A 101 -10.65 11.13 -6.18
CA MET A 101 -10.49 11.94 -7.40
C MET A 101 -10.18 13.42 -7.10
N HIS A 102 -10.53 13.92 -5.92
CA HIS A 102 -10.26 15.31 -5.50
C HIS A 102 -8.99 15.47 -4.68
N ASN A 103 -8.47 14.40 -4.11
CA ASN A 103 -7.20 14.31 -3.39
C ASN A 103 -6.47 13.04 -3.83
N PRO A 104 -5.92 13.01 -5.06
CA PRO A 104 -5.55 11.75 -5.69
C PRO A 104 -4.19 11.20 -5.25
N VAL A 105 -3.34 12.00 -4.62
CA VAL A 105 -1.95 11.59 -4.34
C VAL A 105 -1.59 11.80 -2.87
N GLN A 106 -1.02 10.77 -2.26
CA GLN A 106 -0.40 10.83 -0.93
C GLN A 106 0.95 10.14 -0.93
N VAL A 107 1.86 10.63 -0.09
CA VAL A 107 3.20 10.06 0.08
C VAL A 107 3.33 9.48 1.48
N ILE A 108 3.81 8.25 1.56
CA ILE A 108 4.28 7.64 2.80
C ILE A 108 5.81 7.71 2.79
N PRO A 109 6.41 8.47 3.71
CA PRO A 109 7.86 8.56 3.80
C PRO A 109 8.50 7.23 4.17
N ALA A 110 9.78 7.08 3.81
CA ALA A 110 10.57 5.91 4.16
C ALA A 110 10.45 5.56 5.65
N ASP A 111 10.42 4.27 5.96
CA ASP A 111 10.37 3.72 7.31
C ASP A 111 9.07 3.96 8.09
N HIS A 112 8.10 4.71 7.55
CA HIS A 112 6.79 4.90 8.18
C HIS A 112 5.91 3.65 8.00
N TRP A 113 5.13 3.36 9.03
CA TRP A 113 4.08 2.35 8.93
C TRP A 113 2.89 2.90 8.16
N GLN A 114 2.30 2.06 7.35
CA GLN A 114 1.14 2.39 6.53
C GLN A 114 0.13 1.25 6.52
N ALA A 115 -1.15 1.62 6.39
CA ALA A 115 -2.27 0.71 6.21
C ALA A 115 -3.35 1.40 5.39
N ALA A 116 -4.16 0.63 4.65
CA ALA A 116 -5.21 1.21 3.83
C ALA A 116 -6.48 0.36 3.80
N LYS A 117 -7.61 1.04 3.50
CA LYS A 117 -8.92 0.41 3.35
C LYS A 117 -9.76 1.18 2.33
N ALA A 118 -10.44 0.46 1.43
CA ALA A 118 -11.43 1.06 0.56
C ALA A 118 -12.67 1.51 1.36
N GLU A 119 -13.17 2.72 1.09
CA GLU A 119 -14.37 3.29 1.74
C GLU A 119 -15.68 2.86 1.04
N GLY A 120 -15.60 1.89 0.14
CA GLY A 120 -16.73 1.38 -0.61
C GLY A 120 -16.42 0.06 -1.27
N PRO A 121 -17.09 -0.27 -2.38
CA PRO A 121 -16.99 -1.59 -2.99
C PRO A 121 -15.59 -1.98 -3.41
N TYR A 122 -14.80 -1.05 -3.89
CA TYR A 122 -13.38 -1.23 -4.21
C TYR A 122 -12.68 0.12 -4.40
N SER A 123 -11.37 0.12 -4.27
CA SER A 123 -10.47 1.21 -4.69
C SER A 123 -9.32 0.62 -5.50
N LEU A 124 -9.08 1.18 -6.68
CA LEU A 124 -7.91 0.89 -7.51
C LEU A 124 -6.93 2.05 -7.42
N VAL A 125 -5.71 1.74 -7.03
CA VAL A 125 -4.63 2.72 -6.87
C VAL A 125 -3.37 2.27 -7.60
N SER A 126 -2.45 3.20 -7.82
CA SER A 126 -1.07 2.90 -8.17
C SER A 126 -0.19 3.22 -6.98
N CYS A 127 0.75 2.33 -6.67
CA CYS A 127 1.78 2.54 -5.66
C CYS A 127 3.15 2.57 -6.34
N CYS A 128 3.89 3.65 -6.15
CA CYS A 128 5.20 3.87 -6.74
C CYS A 128 6.23 4.01 -5.64
N VAL A 129 7.26 3.17 -5.65
CA VAL A 129 8.28 3.08 -4.61
C VAL A 129 9.63 3.52 -5.16
N GLY A 130 10.30 4.41 -4.44
CA GLY A 130 11.64 4.89 -4.78
C GLY A 130 12.53 5.12 -3.54
N PRO A 131 13.73 4.51 -3.50
CA PRO A 131 14.27 3.45 -4.36
C PRO A 131 13.35 2.24 -4.47
N GLY A 132 13.41 1.51 -5.61
CA GLY A 132 12.41 0.50 -5.96
C GLY A 132 12.23 -0.61 -4.91
N PHE A 133 11.03 -1.14 -4.86
CA PHE A 133 10.58 -2.12 -3.87
C PHE A 133 11.41 -3.41 -3.90
N SER A 134 11.74 -3.90 -2.71
CA SER A 134 12.24 -5.25 -2.45
C SER A 134 11.56 -5.83 -1.21
N PHE A 135 11.24 -7.11 -1.22
CA PHE A 135 10.72 -7.82 -0.04
C PHE A 135 11.72 -7.86 1.12
N GLU A 136 13.02 -7.66 0.87
CA GLU A 136 14.04 -7.51 1.91
C GLU A 136 13.82 -6.24 2.76
N ASP A 137 13.20 -5.21 2.19
CA ASP A 137 12.89 -3.94 2.84
C ASP A 137 11.46 -3.89 3.40
N PHE A 138 10.66 -4.94 3.18
CA PHE A 138 9.25 -5.02 3.55
C PHE A 138 9.06 -5.72 4.89
N THR A 139 8.28 -5.11 5.78
CA THR A 139 7.96 -5.67 7.09
C THR A 139 6.46 -5.54 7.36
N MET A 140 5.80 -6.65 7.67
CA MET A 140 4.44 -6.66 8.21
C MET A 140 4.48 -6.43 9.71
N LEU A 141 3.64 -5.52 10.22
CA LEU A 141 3.59 -5.23 11.66
C LEU A 141 3.19 -6.46 12.49
N ARG A 142 2.28 -7.27 11.97
CA ARG A 142 1.82 -8.50 12.63
C ARG A 142 2.92 -9.54 12.85
N ASP A 143 3.99 -9.49 12.05
CA ASP A 143 5.11 -10.43 12.14
C ASP A 143 6.13 -10.02 13.22
N LEU A 144 6.02 -8.79 13.75
CA LEU A 144 6.83 -8.36 14.89
C LEU A 144 6.28 -8.89 16.21
N PRO A 145 7.16 -9.12 17.22
CA PRO A 145 6.72 -9.35 18.58
C PRO A 145 5.80 -8.22 19.07
N GLU A 146 4.79 -8.54 19.84
CA GLU A 146 3.82 -7.55 20.35
C GLU A 146 4.49 -6.38 21.08
N SER A 147 5.55 -6.66 21.82
CA SER A 147 6.36 -5.66 22.55
C SER A 147 7.09 -4.66 21.63
N GLU A 148 7.26 -4.98 20.35
CA GLU A 148 7.92 -4.13 19.37
C GLU A 148 6.93 -3.37 18.47
N ARG A 149 5.62 -3.67 18.59
CA ARG A 149 4.58 -2.99 17.81
C ARG A 149 4.28 -1.61 18.40
N PRO A 150 4.22 -0.56 17.56
CA PRO A 150 3.76 0.76 18.02
C PRO A 150 2.37 0.67 18.64
N THR A 151 2.19 1.21 19.83
CA THR A 151 0.88 1.26 20.51
C THR A 151 -0.14 2.12 19.78
N ALA A 152 0.33 3.04 18.94
CA ALA A 152 -0.50 3.90 18.10
C ALA A 152 -1.04 3.20 16.83
N ALA A 153 -0.59 1.98 16.53
CA ALA A 153 -1.12 1.22 15.40
C ALA A 153 -2.52 0.69 15.74
N LEU A 154 -3.51 1.06 14.91
CA LEU A 154 -4.89 0.61 15.07
C LEU A 154 -4.96 -0.93 14.91
N SER A 155 -5.51 -1.60 15.93
CA SER A 155 -5.60 -3.07 15.97
C SER A 155 -6.44 -3.66 14.84
N ASP A 156 -7.45 -2.92 14.37
CA ASP A 156 -8.36 -3.35 13.30
C ASP A 156 -7.66 -3.44 11.92
N LEU A 157 -6.43 -2.92 11.82
CA LEU A 157 -5.63 -2.92 10.60
C LEU A 157 -4.39 -3.85 10.69
N LEU A 158 -4.34 -4.75 11.68
CA LEU A 158 -3.28 -5.73 11.85
C LEU A 158 -3.39 -6.93 10.91
#